data_56277c407cccaded4564f471a3a412e0
#
_entry.id   56277c407cccaded4564f471a3a412e0
#
_cell.length_a   1.000
_cell.length_b   1.000
_cell.length_c   1.000
_cell.angle_alpha   90.00
_cell.angle_beta   90.00
_cell.angle_gamma   90.00
#
_symmetry.space_group_name_H-M   'P 1'
#
loop_
_entity.id
_entity.type
_entity.pdbx_description
1 polymer ?
#
loop_
_entity_poly.entity_id
_entity_poly.type
_entity_poly.pdbx_seq_one_letter_code
_entity_poly.pdbx_strand_id
1 'polypeptide(L)'
;MAKAGDLQENYVCCREVTSKARLADKKAAFVAYEKARIRAFEYYKQGETDDSVRQDVVNIVASWSGKETDYVDTYLYGGVTKYATDPNTAGIVKYVEAADNSGLLQSAGIDFATYDIKQNVDVSAYGQAITELAQENPDNTFYASLLEQYNTDNQ
;
A
#
# COMPACT_ATOMS: atom_id res chain seq x y z
N MET A 1 -17.37 -16.21 6.34
CA MET A 1 -16.24 -15.60 7.08
C MET A 1 -16.14 -14.16 6.60
N ALA A 2 -16.17 -13.17 7.49
CA ALA A 2 -16.05 -11.75 7.13
C ALA A 2 -14.58 -11.42 6.87
N LYS A 3 -14.28 -10.58 5.86
CA LYS A 3 -12.95 -10.01 5.64
C LYS A 3 -12.79 -8.76 6.50
N ALA A 4 -11.57 -8.44 6.92
CA ALA A 4 -11.30 -7.22 7.71
C ALA A 4 -11.79 -5.94 6.98
N GLY A 5 -11.62 -5.86 5.66
CA GLY A 5 -12.13 -4.77 4.85
C GLY A 5 -13.65 -4.67 4.73
N ASP A 6 -14.40 -5.75 5.07
CA ASP A 6 -15.86 -5.72 5.15
C ASP A 6 -16.34 -5.09 6.49
N LEU A 7 -15.46 -5.10 7.48
CA LEU A 7 -15.74 -4.57 8.83
C LEU A 7 -15.22 -3.14 9.01
N GLN A 8 -14.15 -2.79 8.33
CA GLN A 8 -13.54 -1.47 8.38
C GLN A 8 -13.16 -1.00 6.98
N GLU A 9 -13.83 0.03 6.51
CA GLU A 9 -13.50 0.67 5.25
C GLU A 9 -12.08 1.23 5.28
N ASN A 10 -11.34 1.06 4.18
CA ASN A 10 -9.93 1.46 4.05
C ASN A 10 -9.01 0.81 5.10
N TYR A 11 -9.33 -0.43 5.52
CA TYR A 11 -8.48 -1.21 6.42
C TYR A 11 -7.04 -1.31 5.89
N VAL A 12 -6.09 -0.94 6.74
CA VAL A 12 -4.65 -1.06 6.45
C VAL A 12 -4.09 -2.30 7.14
N CYS A 13 -3.31 -3.11 6.41
CA CYS A 13 -2.70 -4.32 6.93
C CYS A 13 -1.17 -4.18 7.04
N CYS A 14 -0.47 -4.30 5.90
CA CYS A 14 0.98 -4.32 5.86
C CYS A 14 1.52 -2.94 5.53
N ARG A 15 2.60 -2.55 6.21
CA ARG A 15 3.32 -1.29 5.95
C ARG A 15 4.82 -1.55 5.94
N GLU A 16 5.52 -0.78 5.15
CA GLU A 16 6.97 -0.79 5.13
C GLU A 16 7.51 -0.07 6.35
N VAL A 17 8.56 -0.62 6.93
CA VAL A 17 9.18 -0.09 8.14
C VAL A 17 10.67 0.13 7.91
N THR A 18 11.14 1.32 8.26
CA THR A 18 12.57 1.66 8.26
C THR A 18 12.88 2.66 9.37
N SER A 19 14.14 2.88 9.68
CA SER A 19 14.51 3.95 10.60
C SER A 19 14.53 5.31 9.91
N LYS A 20 14.24 6.39 10.66
CA LYS A 20 14.33 7.78 10.16
C LYS A 20 15.70 8.09 9.57
N ALA A 21 16.77 7.62 10.22
CA ALA A 21 18.14 7.82 9.75
C ALA A 21 18.37 7.12 8.40
N ARG A 22 17.87 5.90 8.23
CA ARG A 22 18.02 5.15 6.97
C ARG A 22 17.19 5.78 5.85
N LEU A 23 15.98 6.22 6.15
CA LEU A 23 15.15 6.93 5.17
C LEU A 23 15.85 8.20 4.67
N ALA A 24 16.41 9.00 5.57
CA ALA A 24 17.15 10.21 5.20
C ALA A 24 18.40 9.90 4.35
N ASP A 25 19.22 8.90 4.77
CA ASP A 25 20.46 8.52 4.06
C ASP A 25 20.18 7.89 2.68
N LYS A 26 19.08 7.15 2.52
CA LYS A 26 18.76 6.39 1.31
C LYS A 26 17.51 6.87 0.59
N LYS A 27 17.10 8.12 0.79
CA LYS A 27 15.83 8.63 0.25
C LYS A 27 15.65 8.36 -1.24
N ALA A 28 16.67 8.58 -2.07
CA ALA A 28 16.59 8.31 -3.50
C ALA A 28 16.33 6.84 -3.83
N ALA A 29 16.87 5.90 -3.04
CA ALA A 29 16.60 4.48 -3.21
C ALA A 29 15.16 4.13 -2.81
N PHE A 30 14.62 4.73 -1.75
CA PHE A 30 13.22 4.55 -1.38
C PHE A 30 12.28 5.11 -2.45
N VAL A 31 12.56 6.29 -3.01
CA VAL A 31 11.78 6.84 -4.13
C VAL A 31 11.81 5.92 -5.35
N ALA A 32 12.99 5.39 -5.72
CA ALA A 32 13.11 4.45 -6.83
C ALA A 32 12.33 3.13 -6.56
N TYR A 33 12.37 2.64 -5.34
CA TYR A 33 11.61 1.46 -4.92
C TYR A 33 10.10 1.71 -5.01
N GLU A 34 9.62 2.86 -4.53
CA GLU A 34 8.20 3.22 -4.64
C GLU A 34 7.75 3.36 -6.10
N LYS A 35 8.56 3.97 -6.98
CA LYS A 35 8.28 4.01 -8.42
C LYS A 35 8.14 2.59 -9.01
N ALA A 36 9.01 1.66 -8.62
CA ALA A 36 8.94 0.26 -9.07
C ALA A 36 7.65 -0.43 -8.57
N ARG A 37 7.28 -0.21 -7.30
CA ARG A 37 6.03 -0.73 -6.71
C ARG A 37 4.78 -0.20 -7.42
N ILE A 38 4.73 1.10 -7.68
CA ILE A 38 3.59 1.73 -8.37
C ILE A 38 3.46 1.17 -9.79
N ARG A 39 4.57 1.01 -10.54
CA ARG A 39 4.55 0.39 -11.87
C ARG A 39 4.12 -1.07 -11.85
N ALA A 40 4.59 -1.85 -10.86
CA ALA A 40 4.15 -3.23 -10.68
C ALA A 40 2.66 -3.31 -10.34
N PHE A 41 2.15 -2.36 -9.57
CA PHE A 41 0.73 -2.28 -9.25
C PHE A 41 -0.10 -1.91 -10.47
N GLU A 42 0.35 -0.98 -11.30
CA GLU A 42 -0.30 -0.68 -12.59
C GLU A 42 -0.38 -1.94 -13.46
N TYR A 43 0.72 -2.68 -13.58
CA TYR A 43 0.75 -3.92 -14.36
C TYR A 43 -0.21 -4.98 -13.79
N TYR A 44 -0.25 -5.16 -12.48
CA TYR A 44 -1.23 -5.98 -11.81
C TYR A 44 -2.67 -5.54 -12.13
N LYS A 45 -2.96 -4.24 -12.09
CA LYS A 45 -4.30 -3.71 -12.37
C LYS A 45 -4.72 -3.90 -13.84
N GLN A 46 -3.80 -3.88 -14.78
CA GLN A 46 -4.08 -4.23 -16.18
C GLN A 46 -4.57 -5.67 -16.32
N GLY A 47 -4.08 -6.59 -15.51
CA GLY A 47 -4.54 -7.98 -15.47
C GLY A 47 -5.99 -8.17 -15.00
N GLU A 48 -6.67 -7.14 -14.48
CA GLU A 48 -8.10 -7.19 -14.18
C GLU A 48 -8.97 -7.18 -15.46
N THR A 49 -8.43 -6.70 -16.58
CA THR A 49 -9.14 -6.55 -17.87
C THR A 49 -8.41 -7.18 -19.06
N ASP A 50 -7.15 -7.60 -18.90
CA ASP A 50 -6.34 -8.25 -19.92
C ASP A 50 -5.86 -9.61 -19.41
N ASP A 51 -6.40 -10.68 -20.01
CA ASP A 51 -6.10 -12.06 -19.63
C ASP A 51 -4.62 -12.44 -19.87
N SER A 52 -3.96 -11.84 -20.87
CA SER A 52 -2.53 -12.09 -21.15
C SER A 52 -1.65 -11.51 -20.05
N VAL A 53 -1.94 -10.27 -19.63
CA VAL A 53 -1.25 -9.62 -18.51
C VAL A 53 -1.54 -10.37 -17.20
N ARG A 54 -2.80 -10.77 -16.98
CA ARG A 54 -3.19 -11.56 -15.80
C ARG A 54 -2.38 -12.86 -15.71
N GLN A 55 -2.29 -13.59 -16.81
CA GLN A 55 -1.52 -14.86 -16.83
C GLN A 55 -0.03 -14.62 -16.55
N ASP A 56 0.54 -13.53 -17.07
CA ASP A 56 1.94 -13.19 -16.80
C ASP A 56 2.17 -12.83 -15.32
N VAL A 57 1.33 -11.99 -14.74
CA VAL A 57 1.39 -11.67 -13.30
C VAL A 57 1.25 -12.92 -12.43
N VAL A 58 0.30 -13.81 -12.76
CA VAL A 58 0.10 -15.07 -12.04
C VAL A 58 1.34 -15.94 -12.12
N ASN A 59 1.94 -16.08 -13.29
CA ASN A 59 3.16 -16.90 -13.49
C ASN A 59 4.36 -16.32 -12.71
N ILE A 60 4.54 -15.00 -12.73
CA ILE A 60 5.61 -14.32 -11.95
C ILE A 60 5.45 -14.63 -10.46
N VAL A 61 4.25 -14.43 -9.91
CA VAL A 61 4.00 -14.64 -8.48
C VAL A 61 4.05 -16.12 -8.10
N ALA A 62 3.55 -17.02 -8.95
CA ALA A 62 3.64 -18.47 -8.74
C ALA A 62 5.10 -18.95 -8.70
N SER A 63 5.91 -18.50 -9.65
CA SER A 63 7.35 -18.79 -9.70
C SER A 63 8.09 -18.30 -8.45
N TRP A 64 7.78 -17.09 -7.98
CA TRP A 64 8.41 -16.51 -6.78
C TRP A 64 7.95 -17.19 -5.49
N SER A 65 6.65 -17.48 -5.37
CA SER A 65 6.05 -18.00 -4.13
C SER A 65 6.12 -19.52 -4.01
N GLY A 66 6.39 -20.24 -5.11
CA GLY A 66 6.34 -21.70 -5.17
C GLY A 66 4.91 -22.26 -5.03
N LYS A 67 3.88 -21.44 -5.32
CA LYS A 67 2.48 -21.86 -5.30
C LYS A 67 1.97 -22.18 -6.70
N GLU A 68 0.92 -23.03 -6.75
CA GLU A 68 0.24 -23.34 -8.00
C GLU A 68 -0.45 -22.10 -8.59
N THR A 69 -0.49 -22.01 -9.91
CA THR A 69 -1.04 -20.86 -10.64
C THR A 69 -2.51 -20.60 -10.30
N ASP A 70 -3.33 -21.64 -10.18
CA ASP A 70 -4.76 -21.50 -9.84
C ASP A 70 -4.96 -20.91 -8.43
N TYR A 71 -4.10 -21.29 -7.48
CA TYR A 71 -4.10 -20.70 -6.15
C TYR A 71 -3.74 -19.21 -6.21
N VAL A 72 -2.68 -18.88 -6.95
CA VAL A 72 -2.21 -17.50 -7.10
C VAL A 72 -3.26 -16.64 -7.79
N ASP A 73 -3.87 -17.13 -8.86
CA ASP A 73 -4.91 -16.43 -9.59
C ASP A 73 -6.13 -16.12 -8.69
N THR A 74 -6.60 -17.12 -7.97
CA THR A 74 -7.70 -16.96 -7.02
C THR A 74 -7.35 -15.96 -5.91
N TYR A 75 -6.11 -15.98 -5.43
CA TYR A 75 -5.66 -15.07 -4.37
C TYR A 75 -5.55 -13.62 -4.85
N LEU A 76 -4.97 -13.41 -6.03
CA LEU A 76 -4.75 -12.08 -6.60
C LEU A 76 -6.03 -11.45 -7.17
N TYR A 77 -6.79 -12.21 -7.94
CA TYR A 77 -7.92 -11.70 -8.73
C TYR A 77 -9.30 -12.20 -8.27
N GLY A 78 -9.36 -13.17 -7.38
CA GLY A 78 -10.62 -13.71 -6.84
C GLY A 78 -11.30 -12.84 -5.77
N GLY A 79 -10.86 -11.60 -5.59
CA GLY A 79 -11.46 -10.66 -4.62
C GLY A 79 -11.20 -11.01 -3.15
N VAL A 80 -10.23 -11.90 -2.88
CA VAL A 80 -9.85 -12.28 -1.50
C VAL A 80 -9.12 -11.13 -0.82
N THR A 81 -8.25 -10.44 -1.56
CA THR A 81 -7.41 -9.33 -1.07
C THR A 81 -7.58 -8.12 -1.98
N LYS A 82 -7.60 -6.93 -1.40
CA LYS A 82 -7.49 -5.67 -2.14
C LYS A 82 -6.08 -5.13 -1.93
N TYR A 83 -5.37 -4.91 -3.02
CA TYR A 83 -4.05 -4.31 -3.01
C TYR A 83 -4.13 -2.83 -3.29
N ALA A 84 -3.28 -2.06 -2.64
CA ALA A 84 -3.07 -0.64 -2.89
C ALA A 84 -1.60 -0.31 -2.64
N THR A 85 -1.10 0.73 -3.27
CA THR A 85 0.27 1.23 -3.03
C THR A 85 0.28 2.46 -2.13
N ASP A 86 -0.84 3.18 -2.04
CA ASP A 86 -0.95 4.38 -1.22
C ASP A 86 -0.62 4.09 0.26
N PRO A 87 0.18 4.94 0.94
CA PRO A 87 0.49 4.79 2.36
C PRO A 87 -0.74 4.83 3.26
N ASN A 88 -1.77 5.60 2.88
CA ASN A 88 -3.05 5.71 3.55
C ASN A 88 -2.91 6.06 5.04
N THR A 89 -2.36 7.23 5.33
CA THR A 89 -2.19 7.73 6.71
C THR A 89 -3.52 7.80 7.46
N ALA A 90 -4.59 8.21 6.79
CA ALA A 90 -5.94 8.24 7.38
C ALA A 90 -6.40 6.86 7.85
N GLY A 91 -6.14 5.81 7.07
CA GLY A 91 -6.43 4.42 7.43
C GLY A 91 -5.56 3.92 8.59
N ILE A 92 -4.29 4.33 8.64
CA ILE A 92 -3.40 4.02 9.77
C ILE A 92 -3.93 4.64 11.07
N VAL A 93 -4.34 5.90 11.04
CA VAL A 93 -4.93 6.57 12.22
C VAL A 93 -6.15 5.81 12.73
N LYS A 94 -7.10 5.49 11.83
CA LYS A 94 -8.30 4.70 12.19
C LYS A 94 -7.96 3.33 12.79
N TYR A 95 -6.93 2.67 12.26
CA TYR A 95 -6.47 1.38 12.80
C TYR A 95 -5.95 1.52 14.24
N VAL A 96 -5.15 2.55 14.49
CA VAL A 96 -4.58 2.79 15.82
C VAL A 96 -5.65 3.22 16.82
N GLU A 97 -6.63 4.04 16.41
CA GLU A 97 -7.82 4.36 17.22
C GLU A 97 -8.62 3.11 17.60
N ALA A 98 -8.82 2.19 16.66
CA ALA A 98 -9.50 0.92 16.94
C ALA A 98 -8.69 0.03 17.90
N ALA A 99 -7.35 0.03 17.78
CA ALA A 99 -6.47 -0.68 18.72
C ALA A 99 -6.52 -0.08 20.14
N ASP A 100 -6.60 1.25 20.25
CA ASP A 100 -6.79 1.93 21.54
C ASP A 100 -8.14 1.58 22.17
N ASN A 101 -9.23 1.72 21.42
CA ASN A 101 -10.59 1.39 21.86
C ASN A 101 -10.73 -0.07 22.31
N SER A 102 -9.94 -0.98 21.78
CA SER A 102 -9.93 -2.40 22.19
C SER A 102 -9.06 -2.69 23.41
N GLY A 103 -8.36 -1.71 23.96
CA GLY A 103 -7.41 -1.87 25.07
C GLY A 103 -6.06 -2.46 24.68
N LEU A 104 -5.81 -2.66 23.38
CA LEU A 104 -4.55 -3.25 22.92
C LEU A 104 -3.35 -2.33 23.21
N LEU A 105 -3.49 -1.02 23.01
CA LEU A 105 -2.41 -0.07 23.25
C LEU A 105 -2.08 0.02 24.74
N GLN A 106 -3.08 0.08 25.62
CA GLN A 106 -2.89 0.11 27.06
C GLN A 106 -2.19 -1.17 27.54
N SER A 107 -2.55 -2.33 26.99
CA SER A 107 -1.88 -3.60 27.33
C SER A 107 -0.41 -3.63 26.92
N ALA A 108 -0.05 -2.85 25.87
CA ALA A 108 1.32 -2.67 25.42
C ALA A 108 2.07 -1.52 26.13
N GLY A 109 1.42 -0.85 27.08
CA GLY A 109 2.00 0.29 27.80
C GLY A 109 2.07 1.58 26.96
N ILE A 110 1.27 1.68 25.91
CA ILE A 110 1.21 2.84 25.02
C ILE A 110 0.01 3.72 25.43
N ASP A 111 0.27 4.97 25.74
CA ASP A 111 -0.77 5.97 25.96
C ASP A 111 -1.07 6.70 24.64
N PHE A 112 -2.20 6.38 24.02
CA PHE A 112 -2.61 6.95 22.76
C PHE A 112 -2.83 8.47 22.83
N ALA A 113 -3.25 9.00 23.98
CA ALA A 113 -3.46 10.44 24.15
C ALA A 113 -2.16 11.27 23.99
N THR A 114 -1.00 10.64 24.24
CA THR A 114 0.33 11.26 24.12
C THR A 114 1.11 10.78 22.89
N TYR A 115 0.62 9.74 22.19
CA TYR A 115 1.28 9.15 21.04
C TYR A 115 0.86 9.83 19.74
N ASP A 116 1.73 10.67 19.19
CA ASP A 116 1.52 11.25 17.87
C ASP A 116 1.97 10.28 16.78
N ILE A 117 1.01 9.55 16.21
CA ILE A 117 1.26 8.57 15.15
C ILE A 117 1.87 9.20 13.90
N LYS A 118 1.51 10.44 13.57
CA LYS A 118 2.01 11.13 12.37
C LYS A 118 3.51 11.39 12.43
N GLN A 119 4.10 11.45 13.62
CA GLN A 119 5.56 11.54 13.76
C GLN A 119 6.30 10.27 13.34
N ASN A 120 5.61 9.15 13.24
CA ASN A 120 6.17 7.85 12.88
C ASN A 120 5.71 7.34 11.51
N VAL A 121 4.91 8.12 10.79
CA VAL A 121 4.50 7.85 9.41
C VAL A 121 5.17 8.88 8.50
N ASP A 122 6.00 8.40 7.57
CA ASP A 122 6.64 9.24 6.55
C ASP A 122 6.18 8.79 5.17
N VAL A 123 5.44 9.65 4.51
CA VAL A 123 4.86 9.41 3.18
C VAL A 123 5.66 10.08 2.06
N SER A 124 6.78 10.72 2.40
CA SER A 124 7.52 11.60 1.48
C SER A 124 8.16 10.87 0.30
N ALA A 125 8.59 9.62 0.48
CA ALA A 125 9.18 8.82 -0.61
C ALA A 125 8.11 8.42 -1.63
N TYR A 126 6.95 7.95 -1.16
CA TYR A 126 5.82 7.64 -2.04
C TYR A 126 5.28 8.89 -2.74
N GLY A 127 5.07 9.98 -2.00
CA GLY A 127 4.58 11.24 -2.57
C GLY A 127 5.48 11.78 -3.66
N GLN A 128 6.80 11.73 -3.48
CA GLN A 128 7.76 12.09 -4.53
C GLN A 128 7.67 11.13 -5.72
N ALA A 129 7.62 9.82 -5.48
CA ALA A 129 7.56 8.81 -6.54
C ALA A 129 6.32 8.96 -7.43
N ILE A 130 5.13 9.10 -6.83
CA ILE A 130 3.90 9.25 -7.61
C ILE A 130 3.81 10.60 -8.33
N THR A 131 4.31 11.68 -7.71
CA THR A 131 4.38 12.98 -8.35
C THR A 131 5.27 12.94 -9.60
N GLU A 132 6.47 12.37 -9.49
CA GLU A 132 7.39 12.23 -10.61
C GLU A 132 6.81 11.32 -11.70
N LEU A 133 6.18 10.18 -11.35
CA LEU A 133 5.54 9.29 -12.34
C LEU A 133 4.40 9.97 -13.09
N ALA A 134 3.56 10.76 -12.42
CA ALA A 134 2.48 11.51 -13.04
C ALA A 134 3.03 12.61 -13.98
N GLN A 135 4.12 13.28 -13.60
CA GLN A 135 4.77 14.28 -14.45
C GLN A 135 5.48 13.66 -15.66
N GLU A 136 6.16 12.53 -15.47
CA GLU A 136 6.82 11.77 -16.54
C GLU A 136 5.83 11.20 -17.57
N ASN A 137 4.57 10.97 -17.15
CA ASN A 137 3.52 10.31 -17.94
C ASN A 137 2.18 11.09 -17.83
N PRO A 138 2.09 12.30 -18.38
CA PRO A 138 0.95 13.19 -18.16
C PRO A 138 -0.40 12.65 -18.68
N ASP A 139 -0.37 11.74 -19.65
CA ASP A 139 -1.57 11.10 -20.22
C ASP A 139 -1.98 9.82 -19.47
N ASN A 140 -1.21 9.40 -18.47
CA ASN A 140 -1.49 8.19 -17.70
C ASN A 140 -2.48 8.48 -16.57
N THR A 141 -3.76 8.16 -16.80
CA THR A 141 -4.86 8.38 -15.86
C THR A 141 -4.72 7.56 -14.57
N PHE A 142 -4.01 6.42 -14.61
CA PHE A 142 -3.75 5.60 -13.43
C PHE A 142 -2.85 6.33 -12.43
N TYR A 143 -1.74 6.92 -12.90
CA TYR A 143 -0.87 7.72 -12.01
C TYR A 143 -1.55 8.98 -11.52
N ALA A 144 -2.36 9.63 -12.36
CA ALA A 144 -3.14 10.79 -11.94
C ALA A 144 -4.11 10.43 -10.80
N SER A 145 -4.82 9.30 -10.90
CA SER A 145 -5.73 8.84 -9.85
C SER A 145 -5.03 8.48 -8.55
N LEU A 146 -3.85 7.85 -8.62
CA LEU A 146 -3.05 7.56 -7.42
C LEU A 146 -2.50 8.82 -6.75
N LEU A 147 -2.13 9.84 -7.53
CA LEU A 147 -1.70 11.13 -6.98
C LEU A 147 -2.86 11.86 -6.28
N GLU A 148 -4.06 11.82 -6.84
CA GLU A 148 -5.26 12.36 -6.20
C GLU A 148 -5.58 11.62 -4.89
N GLN A 149 -5.52 10.29 -4.89
CA GLN A 149 -5.69 9.47 -3.69
C GLN A 149 -4.65 9.84 -2.63
N TYR A 150 -3.37 9.93 -3.01
CA TYR A 150 -2.29 10.32 -2.10
C TYR A 150 -2.57 11.68 -1.45
N ASN A 151 -3.01 12.67 -2.22
CA ASN A 151 -3.33 14.00 -1.72
C ASN A 151 -4.55 14.01 -0.78
N THR A 152 -5.44 13.04 -0.90
CA THR A 152 -6.63 12.90 -0.06
C THR A 152 -6.32 12.17 1.25
N ASP A 153 -5.61 11.07 1.19
CA ASP A 153 -5.47 10.12 2.30
C ASP A 153 -4.28 10.40 3.22
N ASN A 154 -3.37 11.32 2.82
CA ASN A 154 -2.08 11.54 3.51
C ASN A 154 -1.85 12.99 3.97
N GLN A 155 -2.91 13.78 4.16
CA GLN A 155 -2.84 15.15 4.69
C GLN A 155 -2.69 15.21 6.21
#